data_01a79ba86dedeed4d38f5af1cfe8785c
#
_entry.id   01a79ba86dedeed4d38f5af1cfe8785c
#
_cell.length_a   1.000
_cell.length_b   1.000
_cell.length_c   1.000
_cell.angle_alpha   90.00
_cell.angle_beta   90.00
_cell.angle_gamma   90.00
#
_symmetry.space_group_name_H-M   'P 1'
#
loop_
_entity.id
_entity.type
_entity.pdbx_description
1 polymer ?
#
loop_
_entity_poly.entity_id
_entity_poly.type
_entity_poly.pdbx_seq_one_letter_code
_entity_poly.pdbx_strand_id
1 'polypeptide(L)'
;MNKIEEFNVDEFLDKVTETKRIFRQSLEKYGKEPQCRQAMEECAELIQAVNKMLRYEDSPVEPEYYANLIEEIADVEIMLYQLKVMFNIDDDQVFAFKVEKAKREQERLKKI
;
A
#
# COMPACT_ATOMS: atom_id res chain seq x y z
N MET A 1 -2.45 -24.73 -24.70
CA MET A 1 -1.57 -24.95 -23.56
C MET A 1 -1.03 -23.60 -23.11
N ASN A 2 -1.42 -23.19 -21.89
CA ASN A 2 -0.96 -21.90 -21.36
C ASN A 2 0.51 -22.01 -20.97
N LYS A 3 1.35 -21.20 -21.62
CA LYS A 3 2.71 -21.03 -21.17
C LYS A 3 2.69 -20.25 -19.86
N ILE A 4 3.24 -20.84 -18.82
CA ILE A 4 3.55 -20.09 -17.61
C ILE A 4 4.69 -19.16 -17.99
N GLU A 5 4.42 -17.86 -18.01
CA GLU A 5 5.46 -16.88 -18.25
C GLU A 5 6.45 -16.95 -17.10
N GLU A 6 7.70 -17.09 -17.42
CA GLU A 6 8.76 -17.06 -16.42
C GLU A 6 8.77 -15.66 -15.78
N PHE A 7 8.82 -15.61 -14.46
CA PHE A 7 8.96 -14.36 -13.73
C PHE A 7 10.35 -13.77 -14.00
N ASN A 8 10.38 -12.62 -14.62
CA ASN A 8 11.61 -11.90 -14.89
C ASN A 8 11.90 -10.90 -13.79
N VAL A 9 12.85 -11.24 -12.92
CA VAL A 9 13.25 -10.42 -11.76
C VAL A 9 13.75 -9.05 -12.20
N ASP A 10 14.60 -9.01 -13.24
CA ASP A 10 15.18 -7.75 -13.71
C ASP A 10 14.12 -6.81 -14.25
N GLU A 11 13.18 -7.33 -15.03
CA GLU A 11 12.06 -6.55 -15.55
C GLU A 11 11.17 -6.04 -14.41
N PHE A 12 10.89 -6.86 -13.41
CA PHE A 12 10.14 -6.48 -12.22
C PHE A 12 10.82 -5.35 -11.47
N LEU A 13 12.12 -5.46 -11.22
CA LEU A 13 12.90 -4.44 -10.51
C LEU A 13 12.95 -3.13 -11.28
N ASP A 14 13.05 -3.19 -12.61
CA ASP A 14 13.00 -2.01 -13.47
C ASP A 14 11.65 -1.29 -13.35
N LYS A 15 10.55 -2.03 -13.33
CA LYS A 15 9.20 -1.47 -13.15
C LYS A 15 9.02 -0.85 -11.76
N VAL A 16 9.54 -1.48 -10.72
CA VAL A 16 9.51 -0.94 -9.36
C VAL A 16 10.27 0.40 -9.30
N THR A 17 11.46 0.45 -9.87
CA THR A 17 12.29 1.66 -9.92
C THR A 17 11.60 2.77 -10.69
N GLU A 18 11.04 2.46 -11.85
CA GLU A 18 10.31 3.42 -12.69
C GLU A 18 9.07 3.97 -11.98
N THR A 19 8.32 3.11 -11.31
CA THR A 19 7.14 3.51 -10.53
C THR A 19 7.53 4.51 -9.45
N LYS A 20 8.59 4.24 -8.70
CA LYS A 20 9.10 5.14 -7.66
C LYS A 20 9.53 6.48 -8.25
N ARG A 21 10.20 6.46 -9.38
CA ARG A 21 10.65 7.68 -10.07
C ARG A 21 9.45 8.56 -10.44
N ILE A 22 8.42 7.96 -11.01
CA ILE A 22 7.19 8.67 -11.41
C ILE A 22 6.52 9.32 -10.20
N PHE A 23 6.39 8.61 -9.09
CA PHE A 23 5.74 9.15 -7.90
C PHE A 23 6.58 10.18 -7.16
N ARG A 24 7.91 10.16 -7.31
CA ARG A 24 8.76 11.28 -6.89
C ARG A 24 8.50 12.53 -7.73
N GLN A 25 8.33 12.37 -9.04
CA GLN A 25 7.99 13.48 -9.93
C GLN A 25 6.65 14.10 -9.57
N SER A 26 5.64 13.28 -9.22
CA SER A 26 4.35 13.76 -8.75
C SER A 26 4.51 14.62 -7.50
N LEU A 27 5.31 14.16 -6.55
CA LEU A 27 5.58 14.89 -5.32
C LEU A 27 6.26 16.23 -5.59
N GLU A 28 7.24 16.26 -6.48
CA GLU A 28 7.93 17.50 -6.88
C GLU A 28 6.97 18.48 -7.54
N LYS A 29 6.07 17.96 -8.38
CA LYS A 29 5.11 18.80 -9.12
C LYS A 29 4.03 19.38 -8.22
N TYR A 30 3.41 18.58 -7.39
CA TYR A 30 2.25 18.98 -6.59
C TYR A 30 2.61 19.55 -5.24
N GLY A 31 3.73 19.13 -4.67
CA GLY A 31 4.24 19.63 -3.41
C GLY A 31 3.78 18.83 -2.19
N LYS A 32 4.42 19.12 -1.08
CA LYS A 32 4.27 18.38 0.18
C LYS A 32 2.85 18.45 0.74
N GLU A 33 2.29 19.65 0.87
CA GLU A 33 0.98 19.81 1.51
C GLU A 33 -0.15 19.13 0.73
N PRO A 34 -0.29 19.36 -0.61
CA PRO A 34 -1.32 18.65 -1.38
C PRO A 34 -1.17 17.13 -1.31
N GLN A 35 0.06 16.62 -1.34
CA GLN A 35 0.30 15.17 -1.29
C GLN A 35 0.05 14.58 0.08
N CYS A 36 0.27 15.32 1.16
CA CYS A 36 -0.15 14.89 2.50
C CYS A 36 -1.68 14.81 2.61
N ARG A 37 -2.39 15.76 2.03
CA ARG A 37 -3.86 15.74 1.99
C ARG A 37 -4.36 14.57 1.16
N GLN A 38 -3.71 14.29 0.03
CA GLN A 38 -4.02 13.14 -0.81
C GLN A 38 -3.82 11.83 -0.04
N ALA A 39 -2.76 11.73 0.76
CA ALA A 39 -2.52 10.56 1.60
C ALA A 39 -3.67 10.33 2.59
N MET A 40 -4.18 11.39 3.19
CA MET A 40 -5.32 11.29 4.10
C MET A 40 -6.59 10.83 3.37
N GLU A 41 -6.84 11.36 2.18
CA GLU A 41 -7.99 10.97 1.35
C GLU A 41 -7.92 9.49 0.95
N GLU A 42 -6.74 9.02 0.52
CA GLU A 42 -6.56 7.63 0.13
C GLU A 42 -6.74 6.67 1.32
N CYS A 43 -6.27 7.06 2.50
CA CYS A 43 -6.50 6.28 3.71
C CYS A 43 -8.01 6.20 4.04
N ALA A 44 -8.75 7.29 3.87
CA ALA A 44 -10.20 7.31 4.09
C ALA A 44 -10.93 6.41 3.08
N GLU A 45 -10.49 6.41 1.82
CA GLU A 45 -11.06 5.55 0.78
C GLU A 45 -10.77 4.07 1.05
N LEU A 46 -9.58 3.76 1.59
CA LEU A 46 -9.26 2.40 2.02
C LEU A 46 -10.19 1.92 3.12
N ILE A 47 -10.48 2.76 4.10
CA ILE A 47 -11.44 2.45 5.17
C ILE A 47 -12.80 2.09 4.58
N GLN A 48 -13.28 2.86 3.63
CA GLN A 48 -14.54 2.60 2.95
C GLN A 48 -14.50 1.30 2.14
N ALA A 49 -13.40 1.04 1.44
CA ALA A 49 -13.23 -0.16 0.63
C ALA A 49 -13.25 -1.43 1.49
N VAL A 50 -12.61 -1.40 2.65
CA VAL A 50 -12.62 -2.52 3.61
C VAL A 50 -14.06 -2.77 4.12
N ASN A 51 -14.76 -1.72 4.49
CA ASN A 51 -16.14 -1.82 4.98
C ASN A 51 -17.07 -2.41 3.91
N LYS A 52 -16.94 -1.97 2.66
CA LYS A 52 -17.73 -2.49 1.55
C LYS A 52 -17.41 -3.95 1.25
N MET A 53 -16.13 -4.32 1.30
CA MET A 53 -15.72 -5.70 1.09
C MET A 53 -16.36 -6.63 2.13
N LEU A 54 -16.33 -6.25 3.40
CA LEU A 54 -16.98 -7.01 4.47
C LEU A 54 -18.50 -7.13 4.28
N ARG A 55 -19.13 -6.06 3.80
CA ARG A 55 -20.59 -6.03 3.57
C ARG A 55 -21.01 -6.94 2.43
N TYR A 56 -20.24 -6.97 1.35
CA TYR A 56 -20.59 -7.66 0.10
C TYR A 56 -19.83 -8.98 -0.12
N GLU A 57 -19.08 -9.42 0.88
CA GLU A 57 -18.42 -10.72 0.88
C GLU A 57 -19.47 -11.82 0.67
N ASP A 58 -19.14 -12.78 -0.18
CA ASP A 58 -20.02 -13.89 -0.55
C ASP A 58 -21.30 -13.48 -1.29
N SER A 59 -21.38 -12.24 -1.77
CA SER A 59 -22.48 -11.77 -2.61
C SER A 59 -22.15 -11.84 -4.10
N PRO A 60 -23.16 -11.73 -5.01
CA PRO A 60 -22.88 -11.70 -6.46
C PRO A 60 -22.01 -10.52 -6.91
N VAL A 61 -21.96 -9.43 -6.14
CA VAL A 61 -21.17 -8.23 -6.46
C VAL A 61 -19.80 -8.20 -5.80
N GLU A 62 -19.45 -9.25 -5.06
CA GLU A 62 -18.13 -9.35 -4.38
C GLU A 62 -16.94 -9.04 -5.30
N PRO A 63 -16.86 -9.57 -6.55
CA PRO A 63 -15.69 -9.31 -7.40
C PRO A 63 -15.42 -7.83 -7.66
N GLU A 64 -16.45 -7.00 -7.74
CA GLU A 64 -16.32 -5.56 -7.91
C GLU A 64 -15.67 -4.90 -6.71
N TYR A 65 -16.11 -5.27 -5.50
CA TYR A 65 -15.56 -4.71 -4.26
C TYR A 65 -14.19 -5.25 -3.93
N TYR A 66 -13.91 -6.49 -4.32
CA TYR A 66 -12.58 -7.08 -4.22
C TYR A 66 -11.57 -6.30 -5.08
N ALA A 67 -11.92 -6.02 -6.34
CA ALA A 67 -11.06 -5.24 -7.23
C ALA A 67 -10.84 -3.82 -6.71
N ASN A 68 -11.88 -3.19 -6.17
CA ASN A 68 -11.78 -1.87 -5.56
C ASN A 68 -10.84 -1.87 -4.35
N LEU A 69 -10.92 -2.90 -3.51
CA LEU A 69 -10.03 -3.02 -2.34
C LEU A 69 -8.56 -3.10 -2.76
N ILE A 70 -8.25 -3.90 -3.80
CA ILE A 70 -6.89 -4.01 -4.34
C ILE A 70 -6.39 -2.65 -4.82
N GLU A 71 -7.22 -1.91 -5.54
CA GLU A 71 -6.88 -0.58 -6.06
C GLU A 71 -6.60 0.40 -4.92
N GLU A 72 -7.43 0.41 -3.88
CA GLU A 72 -7.23 1.29 -2.73
C GLU A 72 -5.99 0.92 -1.91
N ILE A 73 -5.66 -0.36 -1.82
CA ILE A 73 -4.40 -0.78 -1.20
C ILE A 73 -3.21 -0.22 -1.99
N ALA A 74 -3.26 -0.31 -3.33
CA ALA A 74 -2.20 0.25 -4.18
C ALA A 74 -2.06 1.75 -3.96
N ASP A 75 -3.17 2.48 -3.92
CA ASP A 75 -3.17 3.94 -3.72
C ASP A 75 -2.55 4.32 -2.38
N VAL A 76 -2.89 3.60 -1.31
CA VAL A 76 -2.31 3.84 0.02
C VAL A 76 -0.82 3.54 0.04
N GLU A 77 -0.38 2.44 -0.58
CA GLU A 77 1.04 2.11 -0.65
C GLU A 77 1.85 3.19 -1.39
N ILE A 78 1.29 3.76 -2.46
CA ILE A 78 1.89 4.90 -3.17
C ILE A 78 2.04 6.09 -2.22
N MET A 79 1.01 6.40 -1.46
CA MET A 79 1.04 7.52 -0.51
C MET A 79 2.04 7.27 0.61
N LEU A 80 2.15 6.04 1.10
CA LEU A 80 3.13 5.67 2.12
C LEU A 80 4.56 5.89 1.61
N TYR A 81 4.83 5.53 0.37
CA TYR A 81 6.11 5.81 -0.27
C TYR A 81 6.40 7.32 -0.32
N GLN A 82 5.43 8.11 -0.76
CA GLN A 82 5.60 9.57 -0.85
C GLN A 82 5.82 10.20 0.54
N LEU A 83 5.10 9.74 1.57
CA LEU A 83 5.31 10.22 2.94
C LEU A 83 6.73 9.96 3.43
N LYS A 84 7.28 8.78 3.14
CA LYS A 84 8.66 8.46 3.48
C LYS A 84 9.63 9.41 2.80
N VAL A 85 9.41 9.70 1.53
CA VAL A 85 10.25 10.66 0.79
C VAL A 85 10.11 12.07 1.37
N MET A 86 8.88 12.52 1.61
CA MET A 86 8.59 13.87 2.11
C MET A 86 9.22 14.15 3.46
N PHE A 87 9.17 13.19 4.37
CA PHE A 87 9.63 13.35 5.74
C PHE A 87 10.97 12.68 6.01
N ASN A 88 11.65 12.25 4.95
CA ASN A 88 12.98 11.63 5.03
C ASN A 88 13.01 10.45 6.01
N ILE A 89 12.05 9.55 5.83
CA ILE A 89 11.92 8.35 6.66
C ILE A 89 12.49 7.16 5.88
N ASP A 90 13.45 6.46 6.48
CA ASP A 90 14.04 5.26 5.90
C ASP A 90 13.16 4.03 6.18
N ASP A 91 13.18 3.08 5.25
CA ASP A 91 12.48 1.80 5.43
C ASP A 91 12.93 1.07 6.69
N ASP A 92 14.21 1.18 7.04
CA ASP A 92 14.77 0.59 8.26
C ASP A 92 14.11 1.12 9.53
N GLN A 93 13.81 2.41 9.58
CA GLN A 93 13.12 3.04 10.71
C GLN A 93 11.71 2.46 10.87
N VAL A 94 10.99 2.32 9.76
CA VAL A 94 9.65 1.73 9.76
C VAL A 94 9.71 0.26 10.17
N PHE A 95 10.65 -0.48 9.63
CA PHE A 95 10.82 -1.90 9.92
C PHE A 95 11.15 -2.16 11.40
N ALA A 96 11.97 -1.30 12.02
CA ALA A 96 12.29 -1.41 13.44
C ALA A 96 11.01 -1.36 14.30
N PHE A 97 10.08 -0.46 13.98
CA PHE A 97 8.79 -0.41 14.67
C PHE A 97 7.94 -1.68 14.40
N LYS A 98 7.98 -2.20 13.19
CA LYS A 98 7.27 -3.45 12.87
C LYS A 98 7.78 -4.61 13.71
N VAL A 99 9.09 -4.73 13.89
CA VAL A 99 9.70 -5.77 14.73
C VAL A 99 9.22 -5.66 16.17
N GLU A 100 9.21 -4.44 16.73
CA GLU A 100 8.72 -4.21 18.10
C GLU A 100 7.25 -4.61 18.26
N LYS A 101 6.43 -4.22 17.29
CA LYS A 101 5.00 -4.55 17.30
C LYS A 101 4.75 -6.04 17.16
N ALA A 102 5.56 -6.73 16.34
CA ALA A 102 5.47 -8.18 16.19
C ALA A 102 5.80 -8.89 17.50
N LYS A 103 6.80 -8.41 18.23
CA LYS A 103 7.14 -8.97 19.55
C LYS A 103 5.99 -8.82 20.54
N ARG A 104 5.35 -7.65 20.57
CA ARG A 104 4.18 -7.40 21.44
C ARG A 104 3.02 -8.33 21.07
N GLU A 105 2.77 -8.48 19.78
CA GLU A 105 1.71 -9.37 19.31
C GLU A 105 1.99 -10.82 19.65
N GLN A 106 3.23 -11.26 19.52
CA GLN A 106 3.65 -12.60 19.92
C GLN A 106 3.33 -12.87 21.40
N GLU A 107 3.60 -11.90 22.27
CA GLU A 107 3.27 -12.00 23.69
C GLU A 107 1.75 -12.06 23.94
N ARG A 108 0.98 -11.25 23.20
CA ARG A 108 -0.49 -11.28 23.29
C ARG A 108 -1.05 -12.64 22.87
N LEU A 109 -0.50 -13.22 21.81
CA LEU A 109 -0.95 -14.52 21.29
C LEU A 109 -0.71 -15.67 22.27
N LYS A 110 0.24 -15.52 23.20
CA LYS A 110 0.49 -16.51 24.25
C LYS A 110 -0.54 -16.45 25.39
N LYS A 111 -1.24 -15.33 25.52
CA LYS A 111 -2.26 -15.12 26.56
C LYS A 111 -3.62 -15.50 26.02
N ILE A 112 -4.08 -16.67 26.39
CA ILE A 112 -5.40 -17.15 25.98
C ILE A 112 -6.34 -17.08 27.16
#